data_83dfd7295e601ae7d4a5b7b51eec11be
#
_entry.id   83dfd7295e601ae7d4a5b7b51eec11be
#
_cell.length_a   1.000
_cell.length_b   1.000
_cell.length_c   1.000
_cell.angle_alpha   90.00
_cell.angle_beta   90.00
_cell.angle_gamma   90.00
#
_symmetry.space_group_name_H-M   'P 1'
#
loop_
_entity.id
_entity.type
_entity.pdbx_description
1 polymer ?
#
loop_
_entity_poly.entity_id
_entity_poly.type
_entity_poly.pdbx_seq_one_letter_code
_entity_poly.pdbx_strand_id
1 'polypeptide(L)'
;YMMIIYIAGLQSIPGSLIEAARIDGATGWQTLFKVTIPNVMPSITICVFLSLTNGFKLFDQNLALTAGLPVIQTGDQFVKTTEMLALNIYNTFYTTGTAYPGVAQAKAVIFFILVAGLGLAQLSYTRNKEVQQ
;
A
#
# COMPACT_ATOMS: atom_id res chain seq x y z
N TYR A 1 -8.86 -10.73 -0.19
CA TYR A 1 -8.16 -11.06 -1.46
C TYR A 1 -6.64 -11.19 -1.27
N MET A 2 -6.00 -10.40 -0.40
CA MET A 2 -4.55 -10.51 -0.13
C MET A 2 -4.15 -11.88 0.41
N MET A 3 -4.95 -12.46 1.30
CA MET A 3 -4.72 -13.80 1.83
C MET A 3 -4.66 -14.86 0.71
N ILE A 4 -5.51 -14.73 -0.30
CA ILE A 4 -5.53 -15.66 -1.46
C ILE A 4 -4.21 -15.57 -2.24
N ILE A 5 -3.65 -14.36 -2.43
CA ILE A 5 -2.37 -14.15 -3.10
C ILE A 5 -1.24 -14.82 -2.32
N TYR A 6 -1.23 -14.68 -0.99
CA TYR A 6 -0.22 -15.35 -0.15
C TYR A 6 -0.36 -16.86 -0.18
N ILE A 7 -1.60 -17.40 -0.10
CA ILE A 7 -1.83 -18.84 -0.19
C ILE A 7 -1.36 -19.38 -1.53
N ALA A 8 -1.72 -18.72 -2.64
CA ALA A 8 -1.27 -19.11 -3.96
C ALA A 8 0.27 -19.09 -4.08
N GLY A 9 0.92 -18.06 -3.54
CA GLY A 9 2.36 -17.96 -3.50
C GLY A 9 3.02 -19.08 -2.69
N LEU A 10 2.45 -19.44 -1.54
CA LEU A 10 2.94 -20.56 -0.73
C LEU A 10 2.75 -21.91 -1.43
N GLN A 11 1.61 -22.10 -2.12
CA GLN A 11 1.33 -23.33 -2.86
C GLN A 11 2.17 -23.48 -4.13
N SER A 12 2.73 -22.40 -4.66
CA SER A 12 3.61 -22.45 -5.83
C SER A 12 5.02 -22.97 -5.52
N ILE A 13 5.39 -23.09 -4.24
CA ILE A 13 6.70 -23.60 -3.85
C ILE A 13 6.76 -25.12 -4.11
N PRO A 14 7.69 -25.62 -4.94
CA PRO A 14 7.86 -27.05 -5.15
C PRO A 14 8.18 -27.77 -3.83
N GLY A 15 7.46 -28.85 -3.53
CA GLY A 15 7.69 -29.66 -2.33
C GLY A 15 9.12 -30.20 -2.24
N SER A 16 9.72 -30.50 -3.41
CA SER A 16 11.11 -30.95 -3.51
C SER A 16 12.13 -29.98 -2.88
N LEU A 17 11.88 -28.66 -2.94
CA LEU A 17 12.76 -27.67 -2.29
C LEU A 17 12.71 -27.78 -0.76
N ILE A 18 11.53 -28.02 -0.21
CA ILE A 18 11.35 -28.20 1.23
C ILE A 18 11.95 -29.55 1.69
N GLU A 19 11.79 -30.60 0.87
CA GLU A 19 12.40 -31.91 1.14
C GLU A 19 13.92 -31.87 1.08
N ALA A 20 14.50 -31.20 0.07
CA ALA A 20 15.94 -31.00 -0.03
C ALA A 20 16.50 -30.26 1.20
N ALA A 21 15.84 -29.18 1.63
CA ALA A 21 16.25 -28.45 2.82
C ALA A 21 16.22 -29.33 4.10
N ARG A 22 15.25 -30.27 4.20
CA ARG A 22 15.19 -31.23 5.30
C ARG A 22 16.31 -32.27 5.24
N ILE A 23 16.64 -32.74 4.04
CA ILE A 23 17.77 -33.68 3.84
C ILE A 23 19.09 -33.02 4.23
N ASP A 24 19.26 -31.72 3.92
CA ASP A 24 20.41 -30.91 4.31
C ASP A 24 20.44 -30.58 5.83
N GLY A 25 19.48 -31.07 6.61
CA GLY A 25 19.41 -30.88 8.06
C GLY A 25 18.95 -29.48 8.50
N ALA A 26 18.28 -28.72 7.61
CA ALA A 26 17.76 -27.41 7.96
C ALA A 26 16.63 -27.51 9.01
N THR A 27 16.70 -26.67 10.04
CA THR A 27 15.59 -26.51 10.99
C THR A 27 14.40 -25.81 10.33
N GLY A 28 13.18 -25.95 10.91
CA GLY A 28 11.98 -25.30 10.39
C GLY A 28 12.14 -23.77 10.18
N TRP A 29 12.83 -23.11 11.11
CA TRP A 29 13.15 -21.68 10.98
C TRP A 29 14.11 -21.37 9.83
N GLN A 30 15.11 -22.22 9.64
CA GLN A 30 16.05 -22.07 8.51
C GLN A 30 15.34 -22.28 7.18
N THR A 31 14.49 -23.29 7.08
CA THR A 31 13.65 -23.53 5.90
C THR A 31 12.73 -22.35 5.61
N LEU A 32 12.10 -21.78 6.65
CA LEU A 32 11.22 -20.62 6.49
C LEU A 32 11.97 -19.41 5.90
N PHE A 33 13.08 -19.00 6.52
CA PHE A 33 13.77 -17.77 6.12
C PHE A 33 14.64 -17.93 4.87
N LYS A 34 15.20 -19.13 4.62
CA LYS A 34 16.14 -19.34 3.50
C LYS A 34 15.47 -19.93 2.26
N VAL A 35 14.32 -20.60 2.40
CA VAL A 35 13.63 -21.25 1.30
C VAL A 35 12.24 -20.64 1.08
N THR A 36 11.37 -20.66 2.09
CA THR A 36 9.96 -20.27 1.91
C THR A 36 9.81 -18.78 1.61
N ILE A 37 10.36 -17.90 2.46
CA ILE A 37 10.19 -16.44 2.31
C ILE A 37 10.77 -15.95 0.97
N PRO A 38 12.00 -16.32 0.55
CA PRO A 38 12.51 -15.87 -0.76
C PRO A 38 11.65 -16.31 -1.95
N ASN A 39 11.09 -17.51 -1.90
CA ASN A 39 10.23 -18.01 -2.97
C ASN A 39 8.85 -17.34 -3.00
N VAL A 40 8.35 -16.81 -1.86
CA VAL A 40 7.07 -16.08 -1.77
C VAL A 40 7.27 -14.56 -1.99
N MET A 41 8.49 -14.08 -2.15
CA MET A 41 8.78 -12.64 -2.35
C MET A 41 7.94 -11.98 -3.45
N PRO A 42 7.68 -12.59 -4.62
CA PRO A 42 6.81 -11.99 -5.63
C PRO A 42 5.39 -11.71 -5.11
N SER A 43 4.80 -12.64 -4.35
CA SER A 43 3.48 -12.45 -3.73
C SER A 43 3.51 -11.35 -2.68
N ILE A 44 4.57 -11.26 -1.88
CA ILE A 44 4.79 -10.20 -0.90
C ILE A 44 4.87 -8.84 -1.60
N THR A 45 5.63 -8.74 -2.69
CA THR A 45 5.77 -7.52 -3.50
C THR A 45 4.41 -7.01 -3.97
N ILE A 46 3.60 -7.90 -4.56
CA ILE A 46 2.25 -7.56 -5.04
C ILE A 46 1.36 -7.10 -3.88
N CYS A 47 1.34 -7.82 -2.76
CA CYS A 47 0.51 -7.48 -1.62
C CYS A 47 0.91 -6.14 -0.99
N VAL A 48 2.20 -5.86 -0.84
CA VAL A 48 2.70 -4.58 -0.32
C VAL A 48 2.34 -3.44 -1.25
N PHE A 49 2.50 -3.62 -2.57
CA PHE A 49 2.09 -2.62 -3.56
C PHE A 49 0.59 -2.31 -3.50
N LEU A 50 -0.25 -3.34 -3.45
CA LEU A 50 -1.70 -3.18 -3.35
C LEU A 50 -2.11 -2.51 -2.02
N SER A 51 -1.48 -2.89 -0.90
CA SER A 51 -1.74 -2.27 0.40
C SER A 51 -1.38 -0.80 0.42
N LEU A 52 -0.22 -0.44 -0.11
CA LEU A 52 0.25 0.93 -0.20
C LEU A 52 -0.70 1.78 -1.05
N THR A 53 -1.02 1.29 -2.26
CA THR A 53 -1.91 2.00 -3.19
C THR A 53 -3.31 2.18 -2.60
N ASN A 54 -3.86 1.15 -1.97
CA ASN A 54 -5.17 1.23 -1.33
C ASN A 54 -5.16 2.16 -0.11
N GLY A 55 -4.08 2.17 0.67
CA GLY A 55 -3.93 3.07 1.81
C GLY A 55 -4.02 4.55 1.41
N PHE A 56 -3.39 4.92 0.29
CA PHE A 56 -3.50 6.28 -0.22
C PHE A 56 -4.88 6.63 -0.78
N LYS A 57 -5.64 5.64 -1.27
CA LYS A 57 -6.98 5.83 -1.84
C LYS A 57 -8.12 5.76 -0.83
N LEU A 58 -7.84 5.78 0.47
CA LEU A 58 -8.85 5.75 1.52
C LEU A 58 -9.71 7.03 1.51
N PHE A 59 -10.74 7.04 0.67
CA PHE A 59 -11.71 8.13 0.55
C PHE A 59 -13.03 7.80 1.24
N ASP A 60 -13.68 6.71 0.83
CA ASP A 60 -15.02 6.33 1.29
C ASP A 60 -15.08 6.13 2.80
N GLN A 61 -14.07 5.44 3.36
CA GLN A 61 -13.99 5.20 4.80
C GLN A 61 -13.76 6.48 5.58
N ASN A 62 -12.90 7.37 5.09
CA ASN A 62 -12.64 8.65 5.74
C ASN A 62 -13.89 9.56 5.69
N LEU A 63 -14.58 9.60 4.54
CA LEU A 63 -15.81 10.35 4.38
C LEU A 63 -16.92 9.81 5.29
N ALA A 64 -17.13 8.48 5.31
CA ALA A 64 -18.20 7.84 6.05
C ALA A 64 -18.02 7.89 7.58
N LEU A 65 -16.76 7.77 8.06
CA LEU A 65 -16.48 7.70 9.48
C LEU A 65 -16.39 9.09 10.13
N THR A 66 -15.69 10.01 9.52
CA THR A 66 -15.36 11.29 10.17
C THR A 66 -15.65 12.51 9.31
N ALA A 67 -15.75 12.36 7.98
CA ALA A 67 -15.83 13.48 7.03
C ALA A 67 -14.72 14.53 7.24
N GLY A 68 -13.59 14.11 7.85
CA GLY A 68 -12.46 14.98 8.21
C GLY A 68 -12.57 15.63 9.60
N LEU A 69 -13.66 15.42 10.34
CA LEU A 69 -13.87 15.99 11.68
C LEU A 69 -12.98 15.30 12.74
N PRO A 70 -12.71 15.92 13.91
CA PRO A 70 -13.12 17.30 14.25
C PRO A 70 -12.31 18.39 13.53
N VAL A 71 -12.86 19.60 13.54
CA VAL A 71 -12.17 20.80 13.08
C VAL A 71 -11.52 21.47 14.27
N ILE A 72 -10.24 21.78 14.18
CA ILE A 72 -9.52 22.58 15.18
C ILE A 72 -9.10 23.91 14.54
N GLN A 73 -9.10 24.96 15.37
CA GLN A 73 -8.57 26.24 14.96
C GLN A 73 -7.09 26.31 15.29
N THR A 74 -6.25 26.54 14.27
CA THR A 74 -4.81 26.75 14.42
C THR A 74 -4.46 28.12 13.87
N GLY A 75 -4.32 29.12 14.76
CA GLY A 75 -4.24 30.52 14.38
C GLY A 75 -5.52 31.00 13.70
N ASP A 76 -5.40 31.57 12.51
CA ASP A 76 -6.54 32.04 11.69
C ASP A 76 -7.13 30.97 10.77
N GLN A 77 -6.64 29.73 10.82
CA GLN A 77 -7.09 28.65 9.93
C GLN A 77 -7.87 27.58 10.69
N PHE A 78 -8.93 27.09 10.04
CA PHE A 78 -9.69 25.92 10.49
C PHE A 78 -9.17 24.68 9.76
N VAL A 79 -8.62 23.72 10.51
CA VAL A 79 -8.02 22.51 10.00
C VAL A 79 -8.86 21.31 10.40
N LYS A 80 -9.25 20.49 9.40
CA LYS A 80 -9.89 19.21 9.63
C LYS A 80 -8.83 18.17 10.01
N THR A 81 -8.89 17.65 11.22
CA THR A 81 -7.79 16.86 11.80
C THR A 81 -7.65 15.45 11.26
N THR A 82 -8.74 14.86 10.77
CA THR A 82 -8.75 13.49 10.23
C THR A 82 -8.90 13.46 8.72
N GLU A 83 -8.77 14.62 8.04
CA GLU A 83 -8.93 14.69 6.60
C GLU A 83 -7.72 14.11 5.87
N MET A 84 -7.94 13.01 5.16
CA MET A 84 -6.92 12.40 4.30
C MET A 84 -6.82 13.12 2.96
N LEU A 85 -5.70 12.90 2.25
CA LEU A 85 -5.40 13.60 0.99
C LEU A 85 -6.49 13.47 -0.07
N ALA A 86 -7.05 12.27 -0.24
CA ALA A 86 -8.14 12.03 -1.19
C ALA A 86 -9.41 12.82 -0.83
N LEU A 87 -9.77 12.86 0.45
CA LEU A 87 -10.92 13.63 0.94
C LEU A 87 -10.67 15.15 0.84
N ASN A 88 -9.45 15.60 1.07
CA ASN A 88 -9.07 17.01 0.92
C ASN A 88 -9.20 17.49 -0.54
N ILE A 89 -8.78 16.68 -1.50
CA ILE A 89 -8.97 16.98 -2.93
C ILE A 89 -10.45 17.11 -3.25
N TYR A 90 -11.28 16.16 -2.80
CA TYR A 90 -12.72 16.16 -2.99
C TYR A 90 -13.37 17.41 -2.37
N ASN A 91 -13.07 17.71 -1.11
CA ASN A 91 -13.59 18.88 -0.43
C ASN A 91 -13.16 20.19 -1.12
N THR A 92 -11.93 20.29 -1.60
CA THR A 92 -11.45 21.45 -2.35
C THR A 92 -12.24 21.64 -3.66
N PHE A 93 -12.69 20.54 -4.28
CA PHE A 93 -13.44 20.58 -5.55
C PHE A 93 -14.92 20.91 -5.34
N TYR A 94 -15.56 20.31 -4.32
CA TYR A 94 -17.03 20.33 -4.15
C TYR A 94 -17.55 21.21 -3.04
N THR A 95 -16.68 21.79 -2.16
CA THR A 95 -17.18 22.59 -1.04
C THR A 95 -17.90 23.84 -1.53
N THR A 96 -19.19 23.94 -1.17
CA THR A 96 -20.07 25.04 -1.57
C THR A 96 -19.57 26.39 -1.06
N GLY A 97 -19.44 27.37 -1.95
CA GLY A 97 -19.02 28.74 -1.60
C GLY A 97 -17.52 29.01 -1.66
N THR A 98 -16.68 27.97 -1.59
CA THR A 98 -15.21 28.09 -1.69
C THR A 98 -14.59 27.03 -2.60
N ALA A 99 -15.35 26.59 -3.61
CA ALA A 99 -14.86 25.58 -4.55
C ALA A 99 -13.78 26.17 -5.47
N TYR A 100 -12.60 25.57 -5.42
CA TYR A 100 -11.47 25.92 -6.30
C TYR A 100 -11.08 24.72 -7.17
N PRO A 101 -11.82 24.47 -8.26
CA PRO A 101 -11.60 23.27 -9.10
C PRO A 101 -10.18 23.22 -9.67
N GLY A 102 -9.59 24.35 -10.06
CA GLY A 102 -8.21 24.38 -10.51
C GLY A 102 -7.19 23.99 -9.43
N VAL A 103 -7.41 24.43 -8.19
CA VAL A 103 -6.56 24.04 -7.06
C VAL A 103 -6.74 22.55 -6.72
N ALA A 104 -7.97 22.06 -6.76
CA ALA A 104 -8.24 20.64 -6.52
C ALA A 104 -7.58 19.74 -7.58
N GLN A 105 -7.62 20.15 -8.85
CA GLN A 105 -6.93 19.44 -9.93
C GLN A 105 -5.42 19.45 -9.75
N ALA A 106 -4.82 20.59 -9.39
CA ALA A 106 -3.40 20.67 -9.09
C ALA A 106 -3.00 19.75 -7.94
N LYS A 107 -3.80 19.73 -6.84
CA LYS A 107 -3.61 18.77 -5.73
C LYS A 107 -3.70 17.31 -6.20
N ALA A 108 -4.66 16.99 -7.09
CA ALA A 108 -4.83 15.64 -7.63
C ALA A 108 -3.62 15.20 -8.46
N VAL A 109 -3.04 16.09 -9.28
CA VAL A 109 -1.83 15.80 -10.05
C VAL A 109 -0.62 15.57 -9.14
N ILE A 110 -0.42 16.42 -8.14
CA ILE A 110 0.66 16.25 -7.16
C ILE A 110 0.48 14.93 -6.40
N PHE A 111 -0.74 14.63 -5.97
CA PHE A 111 -1.07 13.37 -5.31
C PHE A 111 -0.78 12.15 -6.18
N PHE A 112 -1.16 12.21 -7.48
CA PHE A 112 -0.85 11.15 -8.43
C PHE A 112 0.66 10.91 -8.58
N ILE A 113 1.45 11.98 -8.75
CA ILE A 113 2.92 11.89 -8.86
C ILE A 113 3.51 11.27 -7.60
N LEU A 114 3.04 11.68 -6.42
CA LEU A 114 3.49 11.14 -5.15
C LEU A 114 3.19 9.64 -5.03
N VAL A 115 1.96 9.22 -5.29
CA VAL A 115 1.56 7.80 -5.18
C VAL A 115 2.26 6.94 -6.22
N ALA A 116 2.36 7.43 -7.48
CA ALA A 116 3.07 6.73 -8.55
C ALA A 116 4.57 6.61 -8.22
N GLY A 117 5.19 7.68 -7.75
CA GLY A 117 6.60 7.68 -7.35
C GLY A 117 6.89 6.71 -6.21
N LEU A 118 6.06 6.70 -5.16
CA LEU A 118 6.19 5.75 -4.05
C LEU A 118 5.96 4.31 -4.50
N GLY A 119 4.96 4.07 -5.35
CA GLY A 119 4.68 2.73 -5.89
C GLY A 119 5.83 2.19 -6.73
N LEU A 120 6.40 3.03 -7.62
CA LEU A 120 7.54 2.64 -8.43
C LEU A 120 8.82 2.43 -7.59
N ALA A 121 9.07 3.28 -6.60
CA ALA A 121 10.19 3.14 -5.68
C ALA A 121 10.09 1.82 -4.89
N GLN A 122 8.91 1.52 -4.35
CA GLN A 122 8.64 0.28 -3.63
C GLN A 122 8.83 -0.94 -4.54
N LEU A 123 8.30 -0.91 -5.76
CA LEU A 123 8.43 -2.00 -6.72
C LEU A 123 9.90 -2.24 -7.09
N SER A 124 10.64 -1.18 -7.38
CA SER A 124 12.07 -1.27 -7.68
C SER A 124 12.88 -1.85 -6.51
N TYR A 125 12.60 -1.42 -5.28
CA TYR A 125 13.28 -1.93 -4.09
C TYR A 125 12.99 -3.41 -3.83
N THR A 126 11.73 -3.83 -3.96
CA THR A 126 11.33 -5.20 -3.65
C THR A 126 11.76 -6.16 -4.75
N ARG A 127 11.67 -5.74 -6.02
CA ARG A 127 12.08 -6.55 -7.17
C ARG A 127 13.56 -6.99 -7.12
N ASN A 128 14.42 -6.15 -6.56
CA ASN A 128 15.83 -6.50 -6.40
C ASN A 128 16.08 -7.61 -5.36
N LYS A 129 15.07 -7.99 -4.58
CA LYS A 129 15.11 -9.06 -3.58
C LYS A 129 14.40 -10.34 -4.05
N GLU A 130 13.76 -10.30 -5.21
CA GLU A 130 13.11 -11.47 -5.80
C GLU A 130 14.18 -12.42 -6.37
N VAL A 131 14.07 -13.69 -6.02
CA VAL A 131 14.88 -14.74 -6.64
C VAL A 131 14.31 -14.94 -8.04
N GLN A 132 15.09 -14.60 -9.06
CA GLN A 132 14.74 -14.95 -10.45
C GLN A 132 14.87 -16.46 -10.58
N GLN A 133 13.76 -17.12 -10.80
CA GLN A 133 13.68 -18.54 -11.19
C GLN A 133 13.90 -18.68 -12.68
#